data_40e83ab501128287a778d7ecd8dc64c1
#
_entry.id   40e83ab501128287a778d7ecd8dc64c1
#
_cell.length_a   1.000
_cell.length_b   1.000
_cell.length_c   1.000
_cell.angle_alpha   90.00
_cell.angle_beta   90.00
_cell.angle_gamma   90.00
#
_symmetry.space_group_name_H-M   'P 1'
#
loop_
_entity.id
_entity.type
_entity.pdbx_description
1 polymer ?
#
loop_
_entity_poly.entity_id
_entity_poly.type
_entity_poly.pdbx_seq_one_letter_code
_entity_poly.pdbx_strand_id
1 'polypeptide(L)'
;MFTPCPVTRLSLTPSAKRQIGSTAAAEIETSVETHQGWTITRRVLRTPRGNLTAEHRQDAENASGAQTEHFCKSIEDLDKVLSIPYTPVEPDMTAFHQAAAVLGADGLMMVNIGMPIGVAYGLTHPETFAIWTLTERERLLRFTHIMYERAVEFWHKALVGGAGPVFFAVGTEFVAPPMCSPKAFDALITPFDAPLFDMIHSFGGRVIVHHHGNIRGILERIADLGADGIQPIEEPPIGDCTMAEAKARIGSCVCLIGSVQYDDFERLTPDEMETLVKRQIRDAGQGGRMILAPTAGPYAAHLTKQQQINTLRFIEAGHKWGHYPLSWL
;
A
#
# COMPACT_ATOMS: atom_id res chain seq x y z
N MET A 1 -5.95 24.95 14.72
CA MET A 1 -5.63 25.38 13.35
C MET A 1 -5.28 24.11 12.58
N PHE A 2 -6.07 23.73 11.59
CA PHE A 2 -5.77 22.57 10.74
C PHE A 2 -4.63 23.00 9.81
N THR A 3 -3.41 22.63 10.14
CA THR A 3 -2.29 22.83 9.22
C THR A 3 -2.20 21.60 8.35
N PRO A 4 -2.20 21.70 7.01
CA PRO A 4 -1.87 20.56 6.17
C PRO A 4 -0.50 20.04 6.58
N CYS A 5 -0.43 18.79 7.02
CA CYS A 5 0.84 18.17 7.35
C CYS A 5 1.42 17.55 6.05
N PRO A 6 2.50 18.09 5.48
CA PRO A 6 3.14 17.45 4.34
C PRO A 6 3.65 16.08 4.76
N VAL A 7 3.31 15.06 3.95
CA VAL A 7 3.77 13.70 4.15
C VAL A 7 4.81 13.39 3.08
N THR A 8 6.04 13.10 3.52
CA THR A 8 7.09 12.63 2.61
C THR A 8 7.15 11.10 2.67
N ARG A 9 6.80 10.47 1.55
CA ARG A 9 6.76 9.02 1.41
C ARG A 9 8.03 8.54 0.73
N LEU A 10 8.77 7.66 1.41
CA LEU A 10 10.03 7.12 0.91
C LEU A 10 10.04 5.60 0.89
N SER A 11 10.81 5.07 -0.05
CA SER A 11 11.12 3.66 -0.17
C SER A 11 12.61 3.44 0.05
N LEU A 12 12.97 2.68 1.08
CA LEU A 12 14.36 2.40 1.45
C LEU A 12 15.02 1.32 0.59
N THR A 13 14.26 0.64 -0.27
CA THR A 13 14.79 -0.43 -1.13
C THR A 13 14.64 -0.04 -2.59
N PRO A 14 15.65 -0.25 -3.46
CA PRO A 14 15.50 -0.12 -4.91
C PRO A 14 14.33 -1.00 -5.41
N SER A 15 13.43 -0.43 -6.20
CA SER A 15 12.18 -1.08 -6.62
C SER A 15 12.37 -2.46 -7.25
N ALA A 16 13.39 -2.61 -8.12
CA ALA A 16 13.70 -3.87 -8.78
C ALA A 16 14.10 -5.00 -7.80
N LYS A 17 14.92 -4.68 -6.78
CA LYS A 17 15.38 -5.68 -5.80
C LYS A 17 14.31 -6.04 -4.78
N ARG A 18 13.38 -5.14 -4.49
CA ARG A 18 12.23 -5.38 -3.62
C ARG A 18 11.28 -6.42 -4.21
N GLN A 19 11.06 -6.36 -5.53
CA GLN A 19 10.18 -7.29 -6.26
C GLN A 19 10.65 -8.74 -6.23
N ILE A 20 11.91 -9.02 -5.87
CA ILE A 20 12.51 -10.36 -5.87
C ILE A 20 13.02 -10.75 -4.47
N GLY A 21 12.33 -10.32 -3.42
CA GLY A 21 12.64 -10.71 -2.06
C GLY A 21 13.93 -10.11 -1.49
N SER A 22 14.24 -8.85 -1.87
CA SER A 22 15.31 -8.05 -1.27
C SER A 22 16.69 -8.72 -1.26
N THR A 23 17.04 -9.46 -2.31
CA THR A 23 18.40 -9.99 -2.47
C THR A 23 19.26 -9.13 -3.38
N ALA A 24 20.46 -8.76 -2.92
CA ALA A 24 21.43 -7.99 -3.70
C ALA A 24 22.01 -8.80 -4.89
N ALA A 25 21.95 -10.14 -4.81
CA ALA A 25 22.43 -11.05 -5.87
C ALA A 25 21.47 -11.18 -7.06
N ALA A 26 20.28 -10.57 -7.01
CA ALA A 26 19.34 -10.63 -8.12
C ALA A 26 19.83 -9.81 -9.33
N GLU A 27 19.89 -10.46 -10.48
CA GLU A 27 20.27 -9.86 -11.75
C GLU A 27 19.05 -9.74 -12.67
N ILE A 28 18.68 -8.51 -13.03
CA ILE A 28 17.59 -8.21 -13.96
C ILE A 28 18.12 -7.46 -15.14
N GLU A 29 18.08 -8.07 -16.31
CA GLU A 29 18.31 -7.40 -17.57
C GLU A 29 17.02 -6.70 -18.01
N THR A 30 17.13 -5.45 -18.43
CA THR A 30 15.98 -4.66 -18.87
C THR A 30 16.24 -4.12 -20.27
N SER A 31 15.28 -4.30 -21.17
CA SER A 31 15.24 -3.65 -22.47
C SER A 31 13.97 -2.81 -22.60
N VAL A 32 14.10 -1.67 -23.25
CA VAL A 32 12.98 -0.75 -23.48
C VAL A 32 12.89 -0.46 -24.97
N GLU A 33 11.71 -0.59 -25.53
CA GLU A 33 11.41 -0.21 -26.91
C GLU A 33 10.13 0.63 -26.97
N THR A 34 10.02 1.47 -28.00
CA THR A 34 8.80 2.21 -28.27
C THR A 34 8.20 1.69 -29.58
N HIS A 35 6.94 1.26 -29.51
CA HIS A 35 6.22 0.75 -30.68
C HIS A 35 4.78 1.25 -30.66
N GLN A 36 4.34 1.90 -31.77
CA GLN A 36 2.97 2.40 -31.95
C GLN A 36 2.44 3.23 -30.75
N GLY A 37 3.28 4.10 -30.18
CA GLY A 37 2.92 4.95 -29.04
C GLY A 37 3.01 4.27 -27.67
N TRP A 38 3.35 2.98 -27.63
CA TRP A 38 3.58 2.25 -26.38
C TRP A 38 5.06 2.20 -26.04
N THR A 39 5.39 2.43 -24.79
CA THR A 39 6.69 2.07 -24.22
C THR A 39 6.57 0.67 -23.66
N ILE A 40 7.35 -0.26 -24.22
CA ILE A 40 7.38 -1.67 -23.84
C ILE A 40 8.68 -1.93 -23.08
N THR A 41 8.56 -2.31 -21.83
CA THR A 41 9.70 -2.67 -20.97
C THR A 41 9.71 -4.17 -20.74
N ARG A 42 10.72 -4.87 -21.31
CA ARG A 42 10.93 -6.30 -21.06
C ARG A 42 12.04 -6.50 -20.03
N ARG A 43 11.84 -7.46 -19.13
CA ARG A 43 12.78 -7.81 -18.07
C ARG A 43 13.07 -9.29 -18.11
N VAL A 44 14.33 -9.65 -17.91
CA VAL A 44 14.78 -11.04 -17.75
C VAL A 44 15.45 -11.15 -16.39
N LEU A 45 14.84 -11.91 -15.49
CA LEU A 45 15.44 -12.27 -14.21
C LEU A 45 16.30 -13.53 -14.41
N ARG A 46 17.60 -13.41 -14.15
CA ARG A 46 18.54 -14.51 -14.19
C ARG A 46 18.42 -15.35 -12.92
N THR A 47 18.25 -16.66 -13.05
CA THR A 47 18.26 -17.58 -11.91
C THR A 47 19.10 -18.81 -12.22
N PRO A 48 19.70 -19.46 -11.20
CA PRO A 48 20.44 -20.72 -11.38
C PRO A 48 19.62 -21.86 -11.99
N ARG A 49 18.29 -21.78 -11.89
CA ARG A 49 17.35 -22.79 -12.40
C ARG A 49 16.67 -22.39 -13.72
N GLY A 50 17.18 -21.37 -14.41
CA GLY A 50 16.65 -20.86 -15.67
C GLY A 50 16.02 -19.49 -15.52
N ASN A 51 15.94 -18.76 -16.63
CA ASN A 51 15.49 -17.38 -16.66
C ASN A 51 13.97 -17.27 -16.54
N LEU A 52 13.52 -16.14 -15.96
CA LEU A 52 12.13 -15.74 -15.93
C LEU A 52 11.99 -14.41 -16.68
N THR A 53 10.89 -14.23 -17.41
CA THR A 53 10.63 -13.03 -18.21
C THR A 53 9.39 -12.32 -17.73
N ALA A 54 9.37 -10.99 -17.90
CA ALA A 54 8.23 -10.15 -17.60
C ALA A 54 8.17 -8.99 -18.61
N GLU A 55 6.95 -8.51 -18.90
CA GLU A 55 6.71 -7.37 -19.79
C GLU A 55 5.74 -6.38 -19.16
N HIS A 56 6.08 -5.11 -19.27
CA HIS A 56 5.23 -3.98 -18.86
C HIS A 56 5.02 -3.06 -20.07
N ARG A 57 3.79 -2.60 -20.26
CA ARG A 57 3.44 -1.65 -21.33
C ARG A 57 2.84 -0.38 -20.73
N GLN A 58 3.27 0.74 -21.24
CA GLN A 58 2.80 2.06 -20.83
C GLN A 58 2.60 2.94 -22.06
N ASP A 59 1.47 3.62 -22.15
CA ASP A 59 1.24 4.68 -23.11
C ASP A 59 1.61 6.06 -22.52
N ALA A 60 1.56 7.10 -23.35
CA ALA A 60 1.94 8.46 -22.92
C ALA A 60 0.90 9.11 -21.99
N GLU A 61 -0.34 8.61 -21.98
CA GLU A 61 -1.47 9.17 -21.22
C GLU A 61 -1.63 8.51 -19.86
N ASN A 62 -1.23 7.24 -19.75
CA ASN A 62 -1.35 6.43 -18.55
C ASN A 62 -0.02 6.34 -17.80
N ALA A 63 0.10 7.07 -16.70
CA ALA A 63 1.33 7.13 -15.90
C ALA A 63 1.72 5.77 -15.27
N SER A 64 0.77 4.86 -15.06
CA SER A 64 1.00 3.57 -14.39
C SER A 64 1.34 2.45 -15.37
N GLY A 65 0.74 2.44 -16.57
CA GLY A 65 0.83 1.33 -17.50
C GLY A 65 0.21 0.03 -16.99
N ALA A 66 0.54 -1.08 -17.64
CA ALA A 66 0.05 -2.41 -17.28
C ALA A 66 1.14 -3.48 -17.38
N GLN A 67 1.19 -4.38 -16.40
CA GLN A 67 2.02 -5.58 -16.49
C GLN A 67 1.31 -6.60 -17.38
N THR A 68 1.85 -6.88 -18.57
CA THR A 68 1.27 -7.80 -19.57
C THR A 68 1.83 -9.21 -19.47
N GLU A 69 3.02 -9.36 -18.89
CA GLU A 69 3.63 -10.65 -18.58
C GLU A 69 4.32 -10.58 -17.22
N HIS A 70 4.08 -11.54 -16.35
CA HIS A 70 4.68 -11.64 -15.03
C HIS A 70 5.83 -12.66 -15.01
N PHE A 71 6.78 -12.53 -14.10
CA PHE A 71 7.93 -13.44 -14.00
C PHE A 71 7.52 -14.89 -13.76
N CYS A 72 6.56 -15.12 -12.84
CA CYS A 72 6.11 -16.45 -12.49
C CYS A 72 4.81 -16.82 -13.24
N LYS A 73 4.85 -17.86 -14.07
CA LYS A 73 3.73 -18.43 -14.82
C LYS A 73 3.24 -19.73 -14.22
N SER A 74 4.11 -20.42 -13.47
CA SER A 74 3.80 -21.62 -12.72
C SER A 74 4.33 -21.51 -11.29
N ILE A 75 3.82 -22.34 -10.40
CA ILE A 75 4.24 -22.32 -8.99
C ILE A 75 5.72 -22.71 -8.82
N GLU A 76 6.27 -23.52 -9.75
CA GLU A 76 7.67 -23.89 -9.80
C GLU A 76 8.60 -22.71 -10.07
N ASP A 77 8.07 -21.62 -10.67
CA ASP A 77 8.85 -20.42 -10.92
C ASP A 77 9.22 -19.69 -9.62
N LEU A 78 8.41 -19.82 -8.56
CA LEU A 78 8.80 -19.36 -7.23
C LEU A 78 10.06 -20.09 -6.70
N ASP A 79 10.20 -21.38 -7.00
CA ASP A 79 11.42 -22.13 -6.64
C ASP A 79 12.64 -21.68 -7.47
N LYS A 80 12.44 -21.20 -8.71
CA LYS A 80 13.53 -20.56 -9.48
C LYS A 80 13.95 -19.26 -8.81
N VAL A 81 13.00 -18.43 -8.36
CA VAL A 81 13.31 -17.20 -7.61
C VAL A 81 14.09 -17.53 -6.33
N LEU A 82 13.65 -18.54 -5.57
CA LEU A 82 14.35 -18.98 -4.35
C LEU A 82 15.73 -19.58 -4.60
N SER A 83 16.02 -20.01 -5.84
CA SER A 83 17.36 -20.54 -6.20
C SER A 83 18.43 -19.43 -6.32
N ILE A 84 18.03 -18.17 -6.40
CA ILE A 84 18.96 -17.03 -6.37
C ILE A 84 19.61 -16.99 -4.98
N PRO A 85 20.96 -16.98 -4.88
CA PRO A 85 21.63 -16.88 -3.60
C PRO A 85 21.13 -15.65 -2.83
N TYR A 86 20.82 -15.85 -1.56
CA TYR A 86 20.41 -14.72 -0.73
C TYR A 86 21.65 -13.92 -0.29
N THR A 87 21.69 -12.67 -0.69
CA THR A 87 22.63 -11.68 -0.20
C THR A 87 21.82 -10.51 0.34
N PRO A 88 21.86 -10.23 1.64
CA PRO A 88 21.07 -9.15 2.23
C PRO A 88 21.30 -7.82 1.51
N VAL A 89 20.20 -7.08 1.33
CA VAL A 89 20.26 -5.67 0.89
C VAL A 89 20.39 -4.81 2.14
N GLU A 90 21.39 -3.96 2.19
CA GLU A 90 21.51 -2.99 3.26
C GLU A 90 20.55 -1.80 3.00
N PRO A 91 19.80 -1.32 4.01
CA PRO A 91 18.94 -0.15 3.85
C PRO A 91 19.80 1.10 3.63
N ASP A 92 19.50 1.85 2.56
CA ASP A 92 20.11 3.17 2.36
C ASP A 92 19.33 4.23 3.17
N MET A 93 19.89 4.58 4.32
CA MET A 93 19.31 5.59 5.22
C MET A 93 19.69 7.03 4.84
N THR A 94 20.59 7.23 3.86
CA THR A 94 21.10 8.56 3.51
C THR A 94 19.98 9.45 2.98
N ALA A 95 19.26 9.00 1.97
CA ALA A 95 18.14 9.75 1.39
C ALA A 95 17.02 9.97 2.41
N PHE A 96 16.78 9.00 3.30
CA PHE A 96 15.79 9.11 4.37
C PHE A 96 16.15 10.24 5.34
N HIS A 97 17.38 10.27 5.86
CA HIS A 97 17.83 11.29 6.80
C HIS A 97 17.88 12.68 6.17
N GLN A 98 18.29 12.77 4.90
CA GLN A 98 18.26 14.04 4.17
C GLN A 98 16.83 14.59 4.03
N ALA A 99 15.89 13.75 3.63
CA ALA A 99 14.49 14.15 3.51
C ALA A 99 13.87 14.51 4.87
N ALA A 100 14.18 13.74 5.92
CA ALA A 100 13.71 14.04 7.28
C ALA A 100 14.26 15.37 7.79
N ALA A 101 15.54 15.68 7.51
CA ALA A 101 16.15 16.95 7.90
C ALA A 101 15.52 18.16 7.16
N VAL A 102 15.17 18.00 5.87
CA VAL A 102 14.48 19.03 5.09
C VAL A 102 13.04 19.24 5.59
N LEU A 103 12.34 18.14 5.89
CA LEU A 103 10.95 18.19 6.35
C LEU A 103 10.84 18.80 7.76
N GLY A 104 11.79 18.52 8.64
CA GLY A 104 11.83 19.06 10.01
C GLY A 104 10.56 18.75 10.79
N ALA A 105 10.07 19.77 11.51
CA ALA A 105 8.82 19.68 12.29
C ALA A 105 7.55 19.99 11.46
N ASP A 106 7.70 20.36 10.20
CA ASP A 106 6.58 20.83 9.37
C ASP A 106 5.80 19.67 8.71
N GLY A 107 6.29 18.41 8.87
CA GLY A 107 5.64 17.29 8.21
C GLY A 107 5.91 15.94 8.88
N LEU A 108 5.44 14.88 8.22
CA LEU A 108 5.55 13.50 8.68
C LEU A 108 6.33 12.65 7.66
N MET A 109 7.39 11.99 8.13
CA MET A 109 8.06 10.96 7.34
C MET A 109 7.24 9.67 7.37
N MET A 110 7.00 9.10 6.19
CA MET A 110 6.30 7.83 6.02
C MET A 110 7.15 6.88 5.17
N VAL A 111 7.40 5.68 5.67
CA VAL A 111 8.22 4.66 5.04
C VAL A 111 7.32 3.60 4.39
N ASN A 112 7.49 3.37 3.08
CA ASN A 112 6.76 2.28 2.43
C ASN A 112 7.35 0.93 2.83
N ILE A 113 6.49 0.03 3.31
CA ILE A 113 6.83 -1.34 3.62
C ILE A 113 5.94 -2.29 2.81
N GLY A 114 6.56 -3.17 2.01
CA GLY A 114 5.84 -4.23 1.32
C GLY A 114 5.72 -5.46 2.22
N MET A 115 4.54 -6.04 2.25
CA MET A 115 4.30 -7.25 3.01
C MET A 115 4.92 -8.48 2.35
N PRO A 116 5.33 -9.52 3.12
CA PRO A 116 6.03 -10.69 2.60
C PRO A 116 5.32 -11.39 1.45
N ILE A 117 4.01 -11.59 1.56
CA ILE A 117 3.18 -12.21 0.50
C ILE A 117 3.13 -11.38 -0.78
N GLY A 118 3.28 -10.06 -0.67
CA GLY A 118 3.29 -9.13 -1.79
C GLY A 118 4.41 -9.41 -2.80
N VAL A 119 5.48 -10.09 -2.38
CA VAL A 119 6.55 -10.53 -3.30
C VAL A 119 6.00 -11.59 -4.27
N ALA A 120 5.31 -12.62 -3.76
CA ALA A 120 4.71 -13.65 -4.61
C ALA A 120 3.65 -13.04 -5.54
N TYR A 121 2.79 -12.18 -5.02
CA TYR A 121 1.78 -11.47 -5.81
C TYR A 121 2.41 -10.64 -6.95
N GLY A 122 3.41 -9.83 -6.64
CA GLY A 122 4.08 -8.98 -7.63
C GLY A 122 4.84 -9.73 -8.72
N LEU A 123 5.17 -11.00 -8.48
CA LEU A 123 5.82 -11.88 -9.45
C LEU A 123 4.83 -12.64 -10.34
N THR A 124 3.55 -12.67 -9.99
CA THR A 124 2.54 -13.58 -10.56
C THR A 124 1.33 -12.79 -11.08
N HIS A 125 0.68 -13.28 -12.13
CA HIS A 125 -0.59 -12.71 -12.57
C HIS A 125 -1.64 -12.83 -11.45
N PRO A 126 -2.43 -11.77 -11.15
CA PRO A 126 -3.36 -11.74 -10.03
C PRO A 126 -4.33 -12.94 -9.96
N GLU A 127 -4.90 -13.35 -11.10
CA GLU A 127 -5.79 -14.51 -11.18
C GLU A 127 -5.05 -15.81 -10.83
N THR A 128 -3.86 -16.01 -11.38
CA THR A 128 -3.02 -17.19 -11.08
C THR A 128 -2.65 -17.22 -9.60
N PHE A 129 -2.29 -16.09 -9.03
CA PHE A 129 -2.00 -15.96 -7.61
C PHE A 129 -3.22 -16.35 -6.74
N ALA A 130 -4.41 -15.83 -7.08
CA ALA A 130 -5.64 -16.16 -6.35
C ALA A 130 -5.93 -17.67 -6.40
N ILE A 131 -5.75 -18.32 -7.55
CA ILE A 131 -5.86 -19.79 -7.69
C ILE A 131 -4.86 -20.49 -6.76
N TRP A 132 -3.59 -20.06 -6.73
CA TRP A 132 -2.57 -20.66 -5.88
C TRP A 132 -2.85 -20.55 -4.38
N THR A 133 -3.55 -19.50 -3.95
CA THR A 133 -3.98 -19.41 -2.52
C THR A 133 -4.87 -20.59 -2.10
N LEU A 134 -5.50 -21.28 -3.06
CA LEU A 134 -6.36 -22.43 -2.85
C LEU A 134 -5.64 -23.76 -3.15
N THR A 135 -4.92 -23.81 -4.28
CA THR A 135 -4.36 -25.06 -4.82
C THR A 135 -2.92 -25.33 -4.39
N GLU A 136 -2.15 -24.28 -4.07
CA GLU A 136 -0.70 -24.34 -3.80
C GLU A 136 -0.33 -23.67 -2.46
N ARG A 137 -1.25 -23.69 -1.50
CA ARG A 137 -1.12 -22.97 -0.23
C ARG A 137 0.18 -23.26 0.52
N GLU A 138 0.60 -24.51 0.58
CA GLU A 138 1.82 -24.89 1.30
C GLU A 138 3.08 -24.28 0.66
N ARG A 139 3.13 -24.26 -0.66
CA ARG A 139 4.24 -23.64 -1.40
C ARG A 139 4.26 -22.13 -1.23
N LEU A 140 3.08 -21.48 -1.27
CA LEU A 140 2.96 -20.05 -0.96
C LEU A 140 3.39 -19.74 0.46
N LEU A 141 2.96 -20.54 1.45
CA LEU A 141 3.37 -20.37 2.85
C LEU A 141 4.88 -20.48 3.01
N ARG A 142 5.50 -21.49 2.41
CA ARG A 142 6.96 -21.65 2.44
C ARG A 142 7.68 -20.46 1.81
N PHE A 143 7.21 -20.01 0.64
CA PHE A 143 7.78 -18.83 -0.03
C PHE A 143 7.63 -17.58 0.83
N THR A 144 6.43 -17.34 1.34
CA THR A 144 6.12 -16.17 2.18
C THR A 144 6.95 -16.16 3.46
N HIS A 145 7.16 -17.33 4.08
CA HIS A 145 8.00 -17.45 5.28
C HIS A 145 9.45 -17.00 5.01
N ILE A 146 10.03 -17.45 3.89
CA ILE A 146 11.39 -17.04 3.49
C ILE A 146 11.43 -15.53 3.22
N MET A 147 10.40 -14.97 2.57
CA MET A 147 10.31 -13.53 2.34
C MET A 147 10.13 -12.75 3.65
N TYR A 148 9.40 -13.29 4.62
CA TYR A 148 9.26 -12.73 5.95
C TYR A 148 10.61 -12.66 6.69
N GLU A 149 11.38 -13.74 6.72
CA GLU A 149 12.72 -13.75 7.34
C GLU A 149 13.62 -12.67 6.76
N ARG A 150 13.64 -12.52 5.43
CA ARG A 150 14.39 -11.46 4.74
C ARG A 150 13.86 -10.06 5.06
N ALA A 151 12.54 -9.91 5.16
CA ALA A 151 11.92 -8.64 5.53
C ALA A 151 12.27 -8.25 6.97
N VAL A 152 12.23 -9.18 7.92
CA VAL A 152 12.62 -8.94 9.33
C VAL A 152 14.07 -8.50 9.40
N GLU A 153 14.99 -9.17 8.71
CA GLU A 153 16.42 -8.78 8.68
C GLU A 153 16.59 -7.34 8.15
N PHE A 154 15.98 -7.03 7.01
CA PHE A 154 16.09 -5.71 6.39
C PHE A 154 15.47 -4.62 7.27
N TRP A 155 14.24 -4.82 7.75
CA TRP A 155 13.52 -3.81 8.49
C TRP A 155 14.10 -3.60 9.90
N HIS A 156 14.64 -4.65 10.52
CA HIS A 156 15.37 -4.47 11.78
C HIS A 156 16.57 -3.53 11.62
N LYS A 157 17.38 -3.72 10.56
CA LYS A 157 18.51 -2.83 10.26
C LYS A 157 18.03 -1.39 9.97
N ALA A 158 16.94 -1.24 9.22
CA ALA A 158 16.36 0.09 8.92
C ALA A 158 15.86 0.79 10.20
N LEU A 159 15.19 0.07 11.09
CA LEU A 159 14.70 0.57 12.37
C LEU A 159 15.86 0.99 13.29
N VAL A 160 16.91 0.17 13.40
CA VAL A 160 18.14 0.53 14.11
C VAL A 160 18.79 1.77 13.50
N GLY A 161 18.71 1.94 12.17
CA GLY A 161 19.16 3.13 11.44
C GLY A 161 18.26 4.35 11.61
N GLY A 162 17.14 4.25 12.35
CA GLY A 162 16.23 5.37 12.65
C GLY A 162 15.10 5.56 11.62
N ALA A 163 14.77 4.54 10.83
CA ALA A 163 13.59 4.59 9.95
C ALA A 163 12.29 4.78 10.75
N GLY A 164 11.42 5.64 10.28
CA GLY A 164 10.14 5.90 10.93
C GLY A 164 9.76 7.40 10.89
N PRO A 165 8.82 7.87 11.69
CA PRO A 165 8.06 7.13 12.71
C PRO A 165 6.84 6.35 12.17
N VAL A 166 6.41 6.57 10.91
CA VAL A 166 5.23 5.93 10.35
C VAL A 166 5.62 5.00 9.20
N PHE A 167 5.04 3.81 9.21
CA PHE A 167 5.22 2.78 8.18
C PHE A 167 3.90 2.56 7.44
N PHE A 168 3.96 2.56 6.11
CA PHE A 168 2.82 2.39 5.23
C PHE A 168 2.90 1.00 4.60
N ALA A 169 2.11 0.08 5.16
CA ALA A 169 2.14 -1.34 4.83
C ALA A 169 1.23 -1.63 3.64
N VAL A 170 1.80 -2.14 2.56
CA VAL A 170 1.10 -2.46 1.29
C VAL A 170 1.18 -3.96 1.04
N GLY A 171 0.06 -4.59 0.72
CA GLY A 171 0.02 -6.00 0.32
C GLY A 171 -1.08 -6.83 0.95
N THR A 172 -1.76 -6.34 1.98
CA THR A 172 -2.87 -7.05 2.61
C THR A 172 -4.05 -7.25 1.66
N GLU A 173 -4.27 -6.32 0.74
CA GLU A 173 -5.33 -6.36 -0.28
C GLU A 173 -5.16 -7.52 -1.27
N PHE A 174 -3.96 -8.06 -1.43
CA PHE A 174 -3.71 -9.16 -2.36
C PHE A 174 -4.29 -10.49 -1.89
N VAL A 175 -4.58 -10.62 -0.59
CA VAL A 175 -5.15 -11.84 0.00
C VAL A 175 -6.43 -11.49 0.76
N ALA A 176 -7.35 -10.78 0.11
CA ALA A 176 -8.59 -10.31 0.70
C ALA A 176 -9.77 -10.41 -0.27
N PRO A 177 -11.01 -10.29 0.22
CA PRO A 177 -12.18 -10.23 -0.66
C PRO A 177 -12.08 -9.08 -1.69
N PRO A 178 -12.60 -9.28 -2.92
CA PRO A 178 -13.34 -10.47 -3.37
C PRO A 178 -12.45 -11.61 -3.90
N MET A 179 -11.14 -11.40 -4.09
CA MET A 179 -10.24 -12.39 -4.72
C MET A 179 -9.96 -13.58 -3.81
N CYS A 180 -9.78 -13.33 -2.52
CA CYS A 180 -9.47 -14.36 -1.53
C CYS A 180 -10.44 -14.31 -0.35
N SER A 181 -10.59 -15.43 0.35
CA SER A 181 -11.46 -15.49 1.53
C SER A 181 -10.77 -14.87 2.77
N PRO A 182 -11.54 -14.43 3.78
CA PRO A 182 -10.96 -14.04 5.08
C PRO A 182 -10.09 -15.13 5.73
N LYS A 183 -10.36 -16.41 5.48
CA LYS A 183 -9.51 -17.53 5.94
C LYS A 183 -8.15 -17.58 5.24
N ALA A 184 -8.08 -17.14 3.98
CA ALA A 184 -6.79 -17.01 3.31
C ALA A 184 -5.97 -15.86 3.93
N PHE A 185 -6.61 -14.75 4.31
CA PHE A 185 -5.99 -13.67 5.06
C PHE A 185 -5.39 -14.18 6.38
N ASP A 186 -6.17 -14.92 7.17
CA ASP A 186 -5.71 -15.51 8.43
C ASP A 186 -4.48 -16.42 8.25
N ALA A 187 -4.39 -17.13 7.12
CA ALA A 187 -3.31 -18.08 6.86
C ALA A 187 -2.06 -17.45 6.23
N LEU A 188 -2.23 -16.47 5.35
CA LEU A 188 -1.15 -15.95 4.49
C LEU A 188 -0.67 -14.54 4.87
N ILE A 189 -1.45 -13.81 5.67
CA ILE A 189 -1.11 -12.46 6.15
C ILE A 189 -0.75 -12.49 7.63
N THR A 190 -1.69 -12.89 8.47
CA THR A 190 -1.58 -12.76 9.94
C THR A 190 -0.27 -13.31 10.52
N PRO A 191 0.22 -14.52 10.15
CA PRO A 191 1.42 -15.09 10.76
C PRO A 191 2.72 -14.34 10.46
N PHE A 192 2.71 -13.49 9.43
CA PHE A 192 3.90 -12.79 8.94
C PHE A 192 3.85 -11.29 9.21
N ASP A 193 2.67 -10.68 9.03
CA ASP A 193 2.53 -9.24 9.12
C ASP A 193 2.41 -8.80 10.60
N ALA A 194 1.69 -9.54 11.44
CA ALA A 194 1.55 -9.18 12.86
C ALA A 194 2.90 -9.11 13.60
N PRO A 195 3.81 -10.13 13.53
CA PRO A 195 5.12 -10.02 14.17
C PRO A 195 6.00 -8.91 13.58
N LEU A 196 5.82 -8.57 12.29
CA LEU A 196 6.54 -7.47 11.66
C LEU A 196 6.05 -6.12 12.22
N PHE A 197 4.73 -5.97 12.46
CA PHE A 197 4.16 -4.78 13.10
C PHE A 197 4.60 -4.67 14.56
N ASP A 198 4.63 -5.78 15.30
CA ASP A 198 5.15 -5.81 16.67
C ASP A 198 6.61 -5.35 16.75
N MET A 199 7.44 -5.78 15.79
CA MET A 199 8.82 -5.31 15.68
C MET A 199 8.87 -3.79 15.47
N ILE A 200 8.07 -3.24 14.54
CA ILE A 200 8.00 -1.79 14.29
C ILE A 200 7.56 -1.05 15.56
N HIS A 201 6.55 -1.55 16.26
CA HIS A 201 6.06 -0.97 17.51
C HIS A 201 7.13 -0.99 18.61
N SER A 202 7.96 -2.03 18.68
CA SER A 202 9.04 -2.11 19.65
C SER A 202 10.09 -1.00 19.51
N PHE A 203 10.19 -0.40 18.31
CA PHE A 203 11.00 0.79 18.02
C PHE A 203 10.21 2.11 18.12
N GLY A 204 8.95 2.07 18.59
CA GLY A 204 8.09 3.25 18.72
C GLY A 204 7.41 3.69 17.42
N GLY A 205 7.55 2.92 16.34
CA GLY A 205 6.89 3.17 15.05
C GLY A 205 5.37 2.97 15.11
N ARG A 206 4.69 3.44 14.05
CA ARG A 206 3.25 3.27 13.81
C ARG A 206 3.03 2.68 12.43
N VAL A 207 2.05 1.78 12.30
CA VAL A 207 1.76 1.11 11.03
C VAL A 207 0.39 1.52 10.50
N ILE A 208 0.37 2.06 9.28
CA ILE A 208 -0.84 2.28 8.50
C ILE A 208 -0.94 1.16 7.47
N VAL A 209 -1.98 0.36 7.55
CA VAL A 209 -2.30 -0.65 6.54
C VAL A 209 -2.95 0.03 5.34
N HIS A 210 -2.37 -0.16 4.17
CA HIS A 210 -2.96 0.24 2.89
C HIS A 210 -3.76 -0.92 2.31
N HIS A 211 -5.06 -0.68 2.05
CA HIS A 211 -5.94 -1.73 1.59
C HIS A 211 -7.08 -1.17 0.76
N HIS A 212 -7.07 -1.39 -0.53
CA HIS A 212 -8.17 -1.05 -1.44
C HIS A 212 -9.25 -2.13 -1.49
N GLY A 213 -10.49 -1.70 -1.79
CA GLY A 213 -11.61 -2.59 -2.09
C GLY A 213 -12.40 -3.06 -0.86
N ASN A 214 -12.73 -4.35 -0.81
CA ASN A 214 -13.69 -4.89 0.15
C ASN A 214 -13.03 -5.24 1.49
N ILE A 215 -13.30 -4.44 2.51
CA ILE A 215 -12.68 -4.57 3.84
C ILE A 215 -13.66 -5.04 4.93
N ARG A 216 -14.97 -5.00 4.67
CA ARG A 216 -16.00 -5.31 5.69
C ARG A 216 -15.78 -6.65 6.37
N GLY A 217 -15.37 -7.68 5.61
CA GLY A 217 -15.12 -9.03 6.10
C GLY A 217 -13.80 -9.23 6.85
N ILE A 218 -12.92 -8.22 6.87
CA ILE A 218 -11.57 -8.33 7.44
C ILE A 218 -11.19 -7.15 8.35
N LEU A 219 -12.12 -6.24 8.66
CA LEU A 219 -11.84 -5.05 9.48
C LEU A 219 -11.18 -5.39 10.82
N GLU A 220 -11.77 -6.31 11.58
CA GLU A 220 -11.23 -6.73 12.88
C GLU A 220 -9.87 -7.43 12.71
N ARG A 221 -9.69 -8.21 11.64
CA ARG A 221 -8.39 -8.84 11.34
C ARG A 221 -7.28 -7.82 11.12
N ILE A 222 -7.59 -6.71 10.45
CA ILE A 222 -6.63 -5.61 10.26
C ILE A 222 -6.29 -4.96 11.60
N ALA A 223 -7.28 -4.76 12.46
CA ALA A 223 -7.04 -4.26 13.83
C ALA A 223 -6.20 -5.25 14.66
N ASP A 224 -6.50 -6.56 14.55
CA ASP A 224 -5.80 -7.62 15.28
C ASP A 224 -4.36 -7.84 14.78
N LEU A 225 -4.00 -7.40 13.56
CA LEU A 225 -2.60 -7.32 13.12
C LEU A 225 -1.79 -6.30 13.92
N GLY A 226 -2.44 -5.41 14.67
CA GLY A 226 -1.79 -4.28 15.33
C GLY A 226 -1.72 -3.02 14.47
N ALA A 227 -2.57 -2.87 13.44
CA ALA A 227 -2.59 -1.66 12.64
C ALA A 227 -2.97 -0.43 13.49
N ASP A 228 -2.17 0.63 13.42
CA ASP A 228 -2.49 1.93 14.03
C ASP A 228 -3.46 2.75 13.15
N GLY A 229 -3.45 2.49 11.86
CA GLY A 229 -4.35 3.12 10.90
C GLY A 229 -4.65 2.23 9.69
N ILE A 230 -5.74 2.53 9.00
CA ILE A 230 -6.13 1.91 7.72
C ILE A 230 -6.42 2.99 6.68
N GLN A 231 -5.91 2.81 5.45
CA GLN A 231 -6.06 3.72 4.32
C GLN A 231 -6.12 2.91 3.01
N PRO A 232 -7.09 3.19 2.14
CA PRO A 232 -8.30 3.98 2.37
C PRO A 232 -9.44 3.14 2.96
N ILE A 233 -10.47 3.81 3.46
CA ILE A 233 -11.80 3.22 3.60
C ILE A 233 -12.55 3.56 2.32
N GLU A 234 -12.94 2.57 1.54
CA GLU A 234 -13.69 2.77 0.30
C GLU A 234 -15.15 2.38 0.48
N GLU A 235 -16.03 3.38 0.31
CA GLU A 235 -17.47 3.17 0.39
C GLU A 235 -18.00 2.55 -0.92
N PRO A 236 -19.18 1.90 -0.88
CA PRO A 236 -19.83 1.43 -2.11
C PRO A 236 -20.01 2.56 -3.14
N PRO A 237 -19.85 2.27 -4.47
CA PRO A 237 -19.72 0.94 -5.06
C PRO A 237 -18.29 0.41 -5.20
N ILE A 238 -17.25 1.17 -4.90
CA ILE A 238 -15.84 0.78 -5.09
C ILE A 238 -15.42 -0.26 -4.04
N GLY A 239 -15.64 0.04 -2.76
CA GLY A 239 -15.49 -0.90 -1.66
C GLY A 239 -16.85 -1.33 -1.10
N ASP A 240 -16.85 -1.84 0.13
CA ASP A 240 -18.06 -2.39 0.76
C ASP A 240 -18.32 -1.87 2.19
N CYS A 241 -17.51 -0.94 2.70
CA CYS A 241 -17.57 -0.48 4.08
C CYS A 241 -17.70 1.04 4.17
N THR A 242 -18.65 1.55 4.93
CA THR A 242 -18.78 3.00 5.19
C THR A 242 -17.87 3.46 6.32
N MET A 243 -17.54 4.76 6.34
CA MET A 243 -16.79 5.36 7.45
C MET A 243 -17.49 5.19 8.79
N ALA A 244 -18.84 5.29 8.82
CA ALA A 244 -19.63 5.07 10.04
C ALA A 244 -19.50 3.62 10.55
N GLU A 245 -19.60 2.64 9.64
CA GLU A 245 -19.44 1.22 10.00
C GLU A 245 -18.04 0.93 10.52
N ALA A 246 -16.99 1.37 9.79
CA ALA A 246 -15.62 1.20 10.22
C ALA A 246 -15.36 1.85 11.58
N LYS A 247 -15.90 3.07 11.80
CA LYS A 247 -15.78 3.79 13.08
C LYS A 247 -16.39 3.02 14.24
N ALA A 248 -17.60 2.47 14.04
CA ALA A 248 -18.29 1.70 15.07
C ALA A 248 -17.54 0.41 15.42
N ARG A 249 -16.89 -0.26 14.46
CA ARG A 249 -16.25 -1.57 14.64
C ARG A 249 -14.82 -1.45 15.17
N ILE A 250 -13.97 -0.62 14.54
CA ILE A 250 -12.54 -0.56 14.85
C ILE A 250 -12.03 0.85 15.21
N GLY A 251 -12.86 1.89 15.10
CA GLY A 251 -12.43 3.28 15.31
C GLY A 251 -12.03 3.63 16.75
N SER A 252 -12.22 2.72 17.71
CA SER A 252 -11.71 2.87 19.07
C SER A 252 -10.20 2.59 19.18
N CYS A 253 -9.62 1.78 18.29
CA CYS A 253 -8.21 1.39 18.30
C CYS A 253 -7.46 1.78 17.01
N VAL A 254 -8.11 1.83 15.85
CA VAL A 254 -7.50 2.12 14.55
C VAL A 254 -7.89 3.52 14.05
N CYS A 255 -6.93 4.27 13.51
CA CYS A 255 -7.18 5.54 12.84
C CYS A 255 -7.72 5.27 11.42
N LEU A 256 -8.90 5.82 11.11
CA LEU A 256 -9.53 5.70 9.80
C LEU A 256 -9.07 6.80 8.87
N ILE A 257 -8.50 6.44 7.72
CA ILE A 257 -7.93 7.39 6.75
C ILE A 257 -8.70 7.28 5.44
N GLY A 258 -9.32 8.33 5.03
CA GLY A 258 -10.17 8.37 3.82
C GLY A 258 -11.34 9.34 4.02
N SER A 259 -12.44 9.24 3.26
CA SER A 259 -12.77 8.22 2.25
C SER A 259 -13.44 8.87 1.03
N VAL A 260 -12.96 10.09 0.64
CA VAL A 260 -13.49 10.73 -0.57
C VAL A 260 -12.93 10.00 -1.79
N GLN A 261 -13.82 9.37 -2.56
CA GLN A 261 -13.42 8.63 -3.76
C GLN A 261 -12.74 9.57 -4.75
N TYR A 262 -11.67 9.09 -5.40
CA TYR A 262 -10.94 9.94 -6.34
C TYR A 262 -11.83 10.43 -7.49
N ASP A 263 -12.74 9.59 -7.98
CA ASP A 263 -13.69 9.96 -9.04
C ASP A 263 -14.68 11.06 -8.62
N ASP A 264 -14.94 11.23 -7.33
CA ASP A 264 -15.83 12.28 -6.82
C ASP A 264 -15.26 13.67 -7.09
N PHE A 265 -13.93 13.80 -7.19
CA PHE A 265 -13.31 15.07 -7.58
C PHE A 265 -13.65 15.50 -9.00
N GLU A 266 -13.97 14.57 -9.89
CA GLU A 266 -14.43 14.88 -11.25
C GLU A 266 -15.95 15.01 -11.33
N ARG A 267 -16.71 14.16 -10.61
CA ARG A 267 -18.15 14.01 -10.81
C ARG A 267 -19.01 14.98 -10.01
N LEU A 268 -18.56 15.37 -8.81
CA LEU A 268 -19.37 16.17 -7.91
C LEU A 268 -19.31 17.65 -8.26
N THR A 269 -20.39 18.35 -7.94
CA THR A 269 -20.35 19.81 -7.82
C THR A 269 -19.60 20.22 -6.53
N PRO A 270 -19.12 21.47 -6.41
CA PRO A 270 -18.45 21.95 -5.20
C PRO A 270 -19.31 21.83 -3.93
N ASP A 271 -20.63 22.03 -4.03
CA ASP A 271 -21.55 21.94 -2.89
C ASP A 271 -21.79 20.47 -2.47
N GLU A 272 -21.84 19.55 -3.43
CA GLU A 272 -21.89 18.11 -3.14
C GLU A 272 -20.58 17.63 -2.50
N MET A 273 -19.41 18.12 -2.96
CA MET A 273 -18.12 17.82 -2.34
C MET A 273 -18.09 18.28 -0.88
N GLU A 274 -18.53 19.51 -0.58
CA GLU A 274 -18.62 20.00 0.81
C GLU A 274 -19.57 19.13 1.65
N THR A 275 -20.71 18.75 1.10
CA THR A 275 -21.70 17.90 1.77
C THR A 275 -21.11 16.52 2.08
N LEU A 276 -20.36 15.93 1.13
CA LEU A 276 -19.66 14.66 1.31
C LEU A 276 -18.62 14.75 2.42
N VAL A 277 -17.74 15.75 2.38
CA VAL A 277 -16.71 15.96 3.41
C VAL A 277 -17.34 16.14 4.80
N LYS A 278 -18.38 16.95 4.91
CA LYS A 278 -19.11 17.14 6.17
C LYS A 278 -19.69 15.81 6.69
N ARG A 279 -20.28 15.01 5.80
CA ARG A 279 -20.80 13.66 6.15
C ARG A 279 -19.68 12.75 6.66
N GLN A 280 -18.54 12.70 5.97
CA GLN A 280 -17.40 11.86 6.38
C GLN A 280 -16.89 12.24 7.78
N ILE A 281 -16.77 13.55 8.05
CA ILE A 281 -16.33 14.04 9.38
C ILE A 281 -17.37 13.71 10.45
N ARG A 282 -18.68 13.85 10.16
CA ARG A 282 -19.76 13.47 11.07
C ARG A 282 -19.69 11.96 11.41
N ASP A 283 -19.47 11.13 10.39
CA ASP A 283 -19.57 9.67 10.49
C ASP A 283 -18.37 9.05 11.23
N ALA A 284 -17.17 9.68 11.17
CA ALA A 284 -15.97 9.10 11.77
C ALA A 284 -15.14 10.07 12.63
N GLY A 285 -15.45 11.37 12.62
CA GLY A 285 -14.63 12.36 13.32
C GLY A 285 -14.80 12.36 14.84
N GLN A 286 -15.97 11.99 15.36
CA GLN A 286 -16.23 12.02 16.81
C GLN A 286 -15.20 11.18 17.58
N GLY A 287 -14.60 11.80 18.60
CA GLY A 287 -13.56 11.17 19.43
C GLY A 287 -12.18 11.06 18.76
N GLY A 288 -11.96 11.70 17.60
CA GLY A 288 -10.69 11.66 16.88
C GLY A 288 -10.46 10.35 16.11
N ARG A 289 -9.19 10.02 15.86
CA ARG A 289 -8.78 8.84 15.06
C ARG A 289 -9.41 8.80 13.69
N MET A 290 -9.38 9.95 13.02
CA MET A 290 -9.78 10.13 11.64
C MET A 290 -8.80 11.07 10.94
N ILE A 291 -8.41 10.72 9.74
CA ILE A 291 -7.69 11.59 8.80
C ILE A 291 -8.52 11.68 7.53
N LEU A 292 -9.00 12.88 7.23
CA LEU A 292 -9.72 13.14 5.99
C LEU A 292 -8.73 13.09 4.82
N ALA A 293 -8.96 12.21 3.88
CA ALA A 293 -8.10 12.03 2.71
C ALA A 293 -8.90 11.55 1.50
N PRO A 294 -8.44 11.78 0.27
CA PRO A 294 -8.93 11.04 -0.89
C PRO A 294 -8.49 9.58 -0.82
N THR A 295 -9.23 8.69 -1.50
CA THR A 295 -8.91 7.26 -1.53
C THR A 295 -7.69 6.96 -2.41
N ALA A 296 -7.45 7.76 -3.44
CA ALA A 296 -6.32 7.62 -4.36
C ALA A 296 -5.78 8.99 -4.79
N GLY A 297 -4.63 8.98 -5.46
CA GLY A 297 -4.05 10.15 -6.13
C GLY A 297 -4.47 10.26 -7.59
N PRO A 298 -4.09 11.37 -8.27
CA PRO A 298 -4.36 11.56 -9.70
C PRO A 298 -3.75 10.46 -10.57
N TYR A 299 -4.55 9.92 -11.49
CA TYR A 299 -4.07 8.97 -12.51
C TYR A 299 -3.44 9.68 -13.72
N ALA A 300 -3.90 10.89 -14.03
CA ALA A 300 -3.40 11.71 -15.12
C ALA A 300 -2.30 12.69 -14.64
N ALA A 301 -1.42 13.07 -15.56
CA ALA A 301 -0.36 14.04 -15.29
C ALA A 301 -0.88 15.44 -14.92
N HIS A 302 -2.09 15.77 -15.37
CA HIS A 302 -2.73 17.07 -15.13
C HIS A 302 -4.15 16.88 -14.61
N LEU A 303 -4.50 17.65 -13.58
CA LEU A 303 -5.87 17.71 -13.09
C LEU A 303 -6.76 18.46 -14.08
N THR A 304 -7.98 17.98 -14.29
CA THR A 304 -9.02 18.73 -14.98
C THR A 304 -9.40 20.01 -14.20
N LYS A 305 -10.09 20.92 -14.84
CA LYS A 305 -10.59 22.12 -14.16
C LYS A 305 -11.55 21.75 -13.01
N GLN A 306 -12.39 20.75 -13.21
CA GLN A 306 -13.33 20.28 -12.18
C GLN A 306 -12.59 19.67 -10.99
N GLN A 307 -11.59 18.84 -11.24
CA GLN A 307 -10.76 18.26 -10.17
C GLN A 307 -10.02 19.32 -9.37
N GLN A 308 -9.50 20.37 -10.04
CA GLN A 308 -8.85 21.49 -9.34
C GLN A 308 -9.83 22.23 -8.41
N ILE A 309 -11.03 22.54 -8.90
CA ILE A 309 -12.09 23.23 -8.10
C ILE A 309 -12.47 22.35 -6.90
N ASN A 310 -12.73 21.08 -7.13
CA ASN A 310 -13.16 20.15 -6.06
C ASN A 310 -12.04 19.85 -5.07
N THR A 311 -10.77 19.86 -5.49
CA THR A 311 -9.62 19.75 -4.57
C THR A 311 -9.59 20.93 -3.60
N LEU A 312 -9.78 22.15 -4.09
CA LEU A 312 -9.85 23.32 -3.22
C LEU A 312 -11.06 23.25 -2.29
N ARG A 313 -12.23 22.88 -2.80
CA ARG A 313 -13.45 22.73 -1.98
C ARG A 313 -13.30 21.65 -0.91
N PHE A 314 -12.67 20.51 -1.23
CA PHE A 314 -12.34 19.45 -0.27
C PHE A 314 -11.49 19.99 0.89
N ILE A 315 -10.44 20.76 0.59
CA ILE A 315 -9.56 21.37 1.60
C ILE A 315 -10.33 22.39 2.45
N GLU A 316 -11.08 23.31 1.81
CA GLU A 316 -11.89 24.31 2.50
C GLU A 316 -12.95 23.69 3.41
N ALA A 317 -13.65 22.66 2.93
CA ALA A 317 -14.63 21.93 3.70
C ALA A 317 -14.01 21.20 4.89
N GLY A 318 -12.84 20.56 4.69
CA GLY A 318 -12.06 19.95 5.77
C GLY A 318 -11.69 20.95 6.86
N HIS A 319 -11.23 22.14 6.49
CA HIS A 319 -10.97 23.22 7.44
C HIS A 319 -12.24 23.72 8.14
N LYS A 320 -13.32 23.89 7.39
CA LYS A 320 -14.59 24.44 7.93
C LYS A 320 -15.24 23.50 8.95
N TRP A 321 -15.26 22.19 8.67
CA TRP A 321 -16.02 21.21 9.44
C TRP A 321 -15.17 20.35 10.37
N GLY A 322 -13.83 20.33 10.19
CA GLY A 322 -12.93 19.42 10.90
C GLY A 322 -12.31 19.98 12.20
N HIS A 323 -12.74 21.14 12.68
CA HIS A 323 -12.22 21.70 13.92
C HIS A 323 -12.78 20.97 15.15
N TYR A 324 -11.90 20.51 16.02
CA TYR A 324 -12.26 19.93 17.31
C TYR A 324 -12.38 20.99 18.40
N PRO A 325 -13.34 20.87 19.35
CA PRO A 325 -14.41 19.86 19.35
C PRO A 325 -15.38 20.07 18.17
N LEU A 326 -15.96 18.98 17.65
CA LEU A 326 -16.94 19.06 16.56
C LEU A 326 -18.28 19.59 17.09
N SER A 327 -18.33 20.89 17.41
CA SER A 327 -19.47 21.55 18.10
C SER A 327 -20.75 21.64 17.26
N TRP A 328 -20.69 21.27 15.99
CA TRP A 328 -21.82 21.25 15.07
C TRP A 328 -22.52 19.87 14.95
N LEU A 329 -22.01 18.85 15.64
CA LEU A 329 -22.62 17.51 15.73
C LEU A 329 -23.70 17.43 16.80
#